data_bbdea857b62157fa9f07c94561f20b0d
#
_entry.id   bbdea857b62157fa9f07c94561f20b0d
#
_cell.length_a   1.000
_cell.length_b   1.000
_cell.length_c   1.000
_cell.angle_alpha   90.00
_cell.angle_beta   90.00
_cell.angle_gamma   90.00
#
_symmetry.space_group_name_H-M   'P 1'
#
loop_
_entity.id
_entity.type
_entity.pdbx_description
1 polymer ?
#
loop_
_entity_poly.entity_id
_entity_poly.type
_entity_poly.pdbx_seq_one_letter_code
_entity_poly.pdbx_strand_id
1 'polypeptide(L)'
;MEKRISHYRLADIQAFVATPENRPFTSTALRGGLELGLTESEMRVVVIALSQRNFYKSMTTHADHREWQDVYHGMTEYGVEVYIKITAHTDGSPPVIQFKAK
;
A
#
# COMPACT_ATOMS: atom_id res chain seq x y z
N MET A 1 14.85 7.91 -8.17
CA MET A 1 15.50 8.10 -6.86
C MET A 1 14.90 7.12 -5.86
N GLU A 2 15.73 6.51 -5.04
CA GLU A 2 15.31 5.53 -4.04
C GLU A 2 15.91 5.86 -2.69
N LYS A 3 15.23 5.43 -1.62
CA LYS A 3 15.77 5.52 -0.27
C LYS A 3 15.28 4.34 0.57
N ARG A 4 15.94 4.07 1.68
CA ARG A 4 15.69 2.90 2.54
C ARG A 4 14.90 3.23 3.79
N ILE A 5 14.33 4.42 3.89
CA ILE A 5 13.40 4.78 4.96
C ILE A 5 12.06 5.15 4.33
N SER A 6 10.98 4.83 5.04
CA SER A 6 9.64 5.12 4.53
C SER A 6 9.44 6.63 4.43
N HIS A 7 8.75 7.08 3.40
CA HIS A 7 8.42 8.48 3.18
C HIS A 7 7.17 8.88 3.97
N TYR A 8 6.22 7.97 4.08
CA TYR A 8 4.96 8.20 4.78
C TYR A 8 4.96 7.44 6.10
N ARG A 9 4.28 8.00 7.10
CA ARG A 9 4.15 7.32 8.38
C ARG A 9 3.16 6.16 8.22
N LEU A 10 3.65 4.95 8.45
CA LEU A 10 2.83 3.74 8.29
C LEU A 10 1.58 3.79 9.17
N ALA A 11 1.71 4.27 10.41
CA ALA A 11 0.57 4.36 11.33
C ALA A 11 -0.55 5.23 10.76
N ASP A 12 -0.20 6.33 10.07
CA ASP A 12 -1.20 7.21 9.47
C ASP A 12 -1.92 6.51 8.30
N ILE A 13 -1.16 5.78 7.49
CA ILE A 13 -1.74 5.02 6.38
C ILE A 13 -2.65 3.94 6.93
N GLN A 14 -2.24 3.24 7.97
CA GLN A 14 -3.04 2.17 8.57
C GLN A 14 -4.34 2.71 9.17
N ALA A 15 -4.28 3.90 9.80
CA ALA A 15 -5.47 4.54 10.33
C ALA A 15 -6.46 4.90 9.22
N PHE A 16 -5.94 5.39 8.09
CA PHE A 16 -6.77 5.71 6.94
C PHE A 16 -7.45 4.46 6.39
N VAL A 17 -6.69 3.36 6.27
CA VAL A 17 -7.21 2.09 5.75
C VAL A 17 -8.23 1.46 6.72
N ALA A 18 -8.03 1.66 8.02
CA ALA A 18 -8.93 1.12 9.04
C ALA A 18 -10.29 1.84 9.06
N THR A 19 -10.39 3.02 8.47
CA THR A 19 -11.64 3.78 8.42
C THR A 19 -12.51 3.26 7.28
N PRO A 20 -13.67 2.65 7.55
CA PRO A 20 -14.43 1.94 6.53
C PRO A 20 -14.93 2.82 5.36
N GLU A 21 -15.15 4.11 5.62
CA GLU A 21 -15.65 5.04 4.61
C GLU A 21 -14.58 5.40 3.58
N ASN A 22 -13.32 5.20 3.89
CA ASN A 22 -12.23 5.52 3.00
C ASN A 22 -12.09 4.45 1.91
N ARG A 23 -11.57 4.86 0.75
CA ARG A 23 -11.38 3.98 -0.40
C ARG A 23 -9.92 4.04 -0.83
N PRO A 24 -9.03 3.33 -0.11
CA PRO A 24 -7.58 3.46 -0.34
C PRO A 24 -7.07 2.73 -1.58
N PHE A 25 -7.79 1.70 -2.04
CA PHE A 25 -7.28 0.85 -3.12
C PHE A 25 -7.71 1.36 -4.48
N THR A 26 -6.76 1.33 -5.45
CA THR A 26 -7.09 1.60 -6.85
C THR A 26 -7.94 0.45 -7.39
N SER A 27 -8.61 0.68 -8.53
CA SER A 27 -9.39 -0.39 -9.17
C SER A 27 -8.48 -1.55 -9.60
N THR A 28 -7.26 -1.25 -10.05
CA THR A 28 -6.27 -2.27 -10.38
C THR A 28 -5.88 -3.08 -9.14
N ALA A 29 -5.73 -2.40 -7.99
CA ALA A 29 -5.41 -3.09 -6.74
C ALA A 29 -6.55 -4.03 -6.32
N LEU A 30 -7.79 -3.57 -6.43
CA LEU A 30 -8.95 -4.40 -6.09
C LEU A 30 -9.02 -5.64 -6.97
N ARG A 31 -8.73 -5.49 -8.27
CA ARG A 31 -8.68 -6.61 -9.18
C ARG A 31 -7.55 -7.58 -8.81
N GLY A 32 -6.38 -7.04 -8.47
CA GLY A 32 -5.25 -7.87 -8.04
C GLY A 32 -5.57 -8.65 -6.78
N GLY A 33 -6.25 -8.03 -5.82
CA GLY A 33 -6.68 -8.73 -4.62
C GLY A 33 -7.68 -9.84 -4.92
N LEU A 34 -8.65 -9.55 -5.78
CA LEU A 34 -9.66 -10.53 -6.17
C LEU A 34 -9.01 -11.75 -6.86
N GLU A 35 -8.02 -11.52 -7.71
CA GLU A 35 -7.28 -12.61 -8.36
C GLU A 35 -6.55 -13.48 -7.36
N LEU A 36 -6.18 -12.95 -6.21
CA LEU A 36 -5.55 -13.69 -5.12
C LEU A 36 -6.57 -14.31 -4.18
N GLY A 37 -7.86 -14.18 -4.48
CA GLY A 37 -8.91 -14.72 -3.63
C GLY A 37 -9.22 -13.88 -2.40
N LEU A 38 -8.88 -12.59 -2.41
CA LEU A 38 -9.08 -11.71 -1.26
C LEU A 38 -10.27 -10.78 -1.48
N THR A 39 -11.05 -10.59 -0.41
CA THR A 39 -12.02 -9.50 -0.37
C THR A 39 -11.30 -8.19 -0.06
N GLU A 40 -12.00 -7.06 -0.27
CA GLU A 40 -11.43 -5.78 0.10
C GLU A 40 -11.13 -5.71 1.59
N SER A 41 -11.99 -6.28 2.43
CA SER A 41 -11.76 -6.33 3.88
C SER A 41 -10.48 -7.09 4.21
N GLU A 42 -10.23 -8.18 3.53
CA GLU A 42 -9.00 -8.96 3.73
C GLU A 42 -7.78 -8.19 3.27
N MET A 43 -7.88 -7.43 2.18
CA MET A 43 -6.79 -6.56 1.72
C MET A 43 -6.47 -5.49 2.77
N ARG A 44 -7.50 -4.90 3.39
CA ARG A 44 -7.30 -3.91 4.46
C ARG A 44 -6.57 -4.52 5.65
N VAL A 45 -6.92 -5.76 6.01
CA VAL A 45 -6.26 -6.47 7.11
C VAL A 45 -4.77 -6.65 6.81
N VAL A 46 -4.41 -6.99 5.57
CA VAL A 46 -3.00 -7.14 5.20
C VAL A 46 -2.23 -5.83 5.42
N VAL A 47 -2.79 -4.70 4.99
CA VAL A 47 -2.14 -3.40 5.16
C VAL A 47 -2.02 -3.03 6.64
N ILE A 48 -3.08 -3.26 7.41
CA ILE A 48 -3.09 -2.94 8.85
C ILE A 48 -2.07 -3.80 9.61
N ALA A 49 -1.81 -5.01 9.13
CA ALA A 49 -0.86 -5.91 9.77
C ALA A 49 0.61 -5.62 9.42
N LEU A 50 0.87 -4.69 8.49
CA LEU A 50 2.25 -4.35 8.12
C LEU A 50 2.99 -3.74 9.30
N SER A 51 4.31 -3.98 9.34
CA SER A 51 5.22 -3.32 10.26
C SER A 51 6.40 -2.79 9.46
N GLN A 52 7.28 -2.03 10.11
CA GLN A 52 8.49 -1.55 9.45
C GLN A 52 9.37 -2.70 8.95
N ARG A 53 9.24 -3.86 9.55
CA ARG A 53 9.93 -5.06 9.10
C ARG A 53 9.57 -5.45 7.67
N ASN A 54 8.36 -5.09 7.23
CA ASN A 54 7.88 -5.38 5.87
C ASN A 54 8.31 -4.34 4.85
N PHE A 55 8.91 -3.25 5.30
CA PHE A 55 9.31 -2.16 4.39
C PHE A 55 10.44 -2.63 3.48
N TYR A 56 10.29 -2.38 2.18
CA TYR A 56 11.30 -2.72 1.19
C TYR A 56 12.11 -1.49 0.78
N LYS A 57 11.44 -0.49 0.21
CA LYS A 57 12.11 0.73 -0.24
C LYS A 57 11.09 1.82 -0.51
N SER A 58 11.58 3.05 -0.61
CA SER A 58 10.79 4.17 -1.11
C SER A 58 11.45 4.70 -2.37
N MET A 59 10.64 5.05 -3.37
CA MET A 59 11.17 5.55 -4.65
C MET A 59 10.24 6.60 -5.21
N THR A 60 10.79 7.50 -6.03
CA THR A 60 9.95 8.50 -6.72
C THR A 60 9.30 7.87 -7.94
N THR A 61 8.13 8.40 -8.33
CA THR A 61 7.43 7.92 -9.51
C THR A 61 8.09 8.47 -10.77
N HIS A 62 7.88 7.79 -11.90
CA HIS A 62 8.38 8.26 -13.20
C HIS A 62 7.63 9.51 -13.66
N ALA A 63 6.35 9.60 -13.33
CA ALA A 63 5.51 10.71 -13.77
C ALA A 63 5.82 12.00 -13.00
N ASP A 64 6.21 11.90 -11.74
CA ASP A 64 6.52 13.07 -10.91
C ASP A 64 7.59 12.69 -9.88
N HIS A 65 8.76 13.28 -10.03
CA HIS A 65 9.90 13.02 -9.13
C HIS A 65 9.69 13.58 -7.72
N ARG A 66 8.60 14.31 -7.49
CA ARG A 66 8.24 14.80 -6.16
C ARG A 66 7.32 13.86 -5.43
N GLU A 67 6.76 12.86 -6.11
CA GLU A 67 5.88 11.86 -5.50
C GLU A 67 6.68 10.63 -5.14
N TRP A 68 6.59 10.25 -3.87
CA TRP A 68 7.25 9.05 -3.35
C TRP A 68 6.25 7.91 -3.24
N GLN A 69 6.71 6.72 -3.55
CA GLN A 69 5.99 5.47 -3.33
C GLN A 69 6.74 4.66 -2.30
N ASP A 70 6.06 4.33 -1.21
CA ASP A 70 6.60 3.39 -0.23
C ASP A 70 6.17 1.98 -0.63
N VAL A 71 7.14 1.08 -0.72
CA VAL A 71 6.89 -0.30 -1.13
C VAL A 71 7.10 -1.21 0.06
N TYR A 72 6.09 -2.02 0.35
CA TYR A 72 6.12 -3.02 1.41
C TYR A 72 5.91 -4.40 0.81
N HIS A 73 6.50 -5.41 1.43
CA HIS A 73 6.21 -6.83 1.13
C HIS A 73 5.34 -7.35 2.26
N GLY A 74 4.07 -7.59 1.94
CA GLY A 74 3.12 -8.12 2.92
C GLY A 74 2.88 -9.61 2.72
N MET A 75 2.14 -10.19 3.65
CA MET A 75 1.76 -11.59 3.60
C MET A 75 0.27 -11.68 3.89
N THR A 76 -0.47 -12.40 3.07
CA THR A 76 -1.89 -12.65 3.33
C THR A 76 -2.03 -13.71 4.40
N GLU A 77 -3.23 -13.82 4.99
CA GLU A 77 -3.51 -14.89 5.95
C GLU A 77 -3.46 -16.28 5.32
N TYR A 78 -3.48 -16.35 3.99
CA TYR A 78 -3.36 -17.61 3.26
C TYR A 78 -1.89 -17.93 2.90
N GLY A 79 -0.94 -17.14 3.40
CA GLY A 79 0.48 -17.39 3.16
C GLY A 79 1.01 -16.91 1.82
N VAL A 80 0.27 -16.03 1.13
CA VAL A 80 0.68 -15.50 -0.17
C VAL A 80 1.38 -14.16 0.02
N GLU A 81 2.56 -14.01 -0.58
CA GLU A 81 3.29 -12.74 -0.52
C GLU A 81 2.75 -11.76 -1.54
N VAL A 82 2.67 -10.49 -1.13
CA VAL A 82 2.13 -9.42 -1.99
C VAL A 82 3.02 -8.20 -1.94
N TYR A 83 3.02 -7.42 -3.03
CA TYR A 83 3.56 -6.07 -3.06
C TYR A 83 2.47 -5.09 -2.70
N ILE A 84 2.80 -4.14 -1.84
CA ILE A 84 1.91 -3.05 -1.46
C ILE A 84 2.67 -1.75 -1.72
N LYS A 85 2.13 -0.90 -2.59
CA LYS A 85 2.73 0.40 -2.92
C LYS A 85 1.81 1.50 -2.46
N ILE A 86 2.34 2.39 -1.65
CA ILE A 86 1.58 3.48 -1.04
C ILE A 86 2.07 4.80 -1.61
N THR A 87 1.16 5.58 -2.18
CA THR A 87 1.45 6.90 -2.72
C THR A 87 0.47 7.91 -2.12
N ALA A 88 1.00 9.01 -1.59
CA ALA A 88 0.19 10.15 -1.21
C ALA A 88 0.58 11.32 -2.10
N HIS A 89 -0.42 11.97 -2.69
CA HIS A 89 -0.16 13.04 -3.64
C HIS A 89 0.23 14.34 -2.92
N THR A 90 1.00 15.18 -3.61
CA THR A 90 1.46 16.44 -3.04
C THR A 90 0.35 17.48 -2.90
N ASP A 91 -0.79 17.26 -3.54
CA ASP A 91 -1.94 18.17 -3.50
C ASP A 91 -2.86 17.96 -2.30
N GLY A 92 -2.50 17.06 -1.40
CA GLY A 92 -3.31 16.76 -0.22
C GLY A 92 -4.41 15.74 -0.45
N SER A 93 -4.49 15.14 -1.63
CA SER A 93 -5.43 14.05 -1.90
C SER A 93 -5.17 12.87 -0.96
N PRO A 94 -6.20 12.06 -0.67
CA PRO A 94 -6.00 10.88 0.15
C PRO A 94 -4.98 9.92 -0.47
N PRO A 95 -4.27 9.16 0.37
CA PRO A 95 -3.32 8.17 -0.15
C PRO A 95 -4.02 7.10 -0.98
N VAL A 96 -3.31 6.59 -1.97
CA VAL A 96 -3.79 5.49 -2.81
C VAL A 96 -2.83 4.31 -2.67
N ILE A 97 -3.39 3.12 -2.68
CA ILE A 97 -2.64 1.90 -2.44
C ILE A 97 -2.78 0.95 -3.62
N GLN A 98 -1.65 0.52 -4.15
CA GLN A 98 -1.58 -0.55 -5.14
C GLN A 98 -1.30 -1.86 -4.41
N PHE A 99 -1.89 -2.95 -4.91
CA PHE A 99 -1.83 -4.25 -4.25
C PHE A 99 -1.77 -5.31 -5.33
N LYS A 100 -0.71 -6.11 -5.34
CA LYS A 100 -0.56 -7.14 -6.37
C LYS A 100 0.30 -8.30 -5.86
N ALA A 101 0.21 -9.42 -6.56
CA ALA A 101 1.04 -10.59 -6.26
C ALA A 101 2.52 -10.23 -6.41
N LYS A 102 3.31 -10.80 -5.51
CA LYS A 102 4.75 -10.63 -5.56
C LYS A 102 5.40 -11.57 -6.58
#